data_369fd6ceabef1af253e7f7983670477e
#
_entry.id   369fd6ceabef1af253e7f7983670477e
#
_cell.length_a   1.000
_cell.length_b   1.000
_cell.length_c   1.000
_cell.angle_alpha   90.00
_cell.angle_beta   90.00
_cell.angle_gamma   90.00
#
_symmetry.space_group_name_H-M   'P 1'
#
loop_
_entity.id
_entity.type
_entity.pdbx_description
1 polymer ?
#
loop_
_entity_poly.entity_id
_entity_poly.type
_entity_poly.pdbx_seq_one_letter_code
_entity_poly.pdbx_strand_id
1 'polypeptide(L)'
;NRENQIDQARKTFYQGFVAEAMERFCLNEEVLDNSGRKHKGVLNGQDLAGWEATYEAPLTYHYAGLEIGKCGPWSQGPVQLQTLALLNEMGVADWNPVSTDFVHGVTEALKLAFADREAYYGDPDFVKVPLKQLLSREYNQERSKEISDRASLELRPGKISGFEVRMPEFDSSGRGDERFSAMGIGEPTVSKKGETRGDTCHVDVVDRWGNMVSATPSGGWLQSSPVIPELGFCLNSRAQMFWLQEGLPATLAPGKRPRTTLTPSMALRDGKGYLAYGTPGGDQQDQWQTIFLLRHLVGGMNLQEAIDAPSFHTEHFPESFFPRKANPGKLVLESRFEETIIRELEERGHRVQVGDDWSEG
;
A
#
# COMPACT_ATOMS: atom_id res chain seq x y z
N ASN A 1 -37.56 13.95 -0.17
CA ASN A 1 -37.20 12.95 0.82
C ASN A 1 -35.66 12.94 0.98
N ARG A 2 -35.12 12.15 1.89
CA ARG A 2 -33.68 12.08 2.18
C ARG A 2 -32.84 11.63 0.97
N GLU A 3 -33.30 10.67 0.22
CA GLU A 3 -32.64 10.14 -0.98
C GLU A 3 -32.43 11.23 -2.03
N ASN A 4 -33.48 12.01 -2.32
CA ASN A 4 -33.40 13.13 -3.27
C ASN A 4 -32.38 14.19 -2.80
N GLN A 5 -32.24 14.42 -1.49
CA GLN A 5 -31.25 15.35 -0.96
C GLN A 5 -29.83 14.81 -1.12
N ILE A 6 -29.61 13.51 -0.94
CA ILE A 6 -28.32 12.84 -1.19
C ILE A 6 -27.96 12.93 -2.67
N ASP A 7 -28.90 12.60 -3.55
CA ASP A 7 -28.68 12.72 -5.00
C ASP A 7 -28.41 14.15 -5.44
N GLN A 8 -29.10 15.12 -4.87
CA GLN A 8 -28.84 16.53 -5.15
C GLN A 8 -27.43 16.95 -4.70
N ALA A 9 -26.99 16.51 -3.51
CA ALA A 9 -25.64 16.78 -3.04
C ALA A 9 -24.58 16.15 -3.95
N ARG A 10 -24.78 14.89 -4.36
CA ARG A 10 -23.91 14.20 -5.33
C ARG A 10 -23.84 14.95 -6.66
N LYS A 11 -24.98 15.36 -7.23
CA LYS A 11 -25.01 16.15 -8.46
C LYS A 11 -24.32 17.50 -8.32
N THR A 12 -24.48 18.15 -7.19
CA THR A 12 -23.79 19.43 -6.90
C THR A 12 -22.28 19.26 -6.90
N PHE A 13 -21.78 18.14 -6.37
CA PHE A 13 -20.35 17.84 -6.35
C PHE A 13 -19.81 17.54 -7.75
N TYR A 14 -20.42 16.60 -8.47
CA TYR A 14 -19.88 16.07 -9.73
C TYR A 14 -20.29 16.84 -11.00
N GLN A 15 -21.36 17.64 -10.95
CA GLN A 15 -21.95 18.31 -12.09
C GLN A 15 -22.34 19.78 -11.84
N GLY A 16 -22.21 20.26 -10.61
CA GLY A 16 -22.54 21.64 -10.22
C GLY A 16 -21.32 22.47 -9.85
N PHE A 17 -21.51 23.45 -8.99
CA PHE A 17 -20.50 24.48 -8.68
C PHE A 17 -19.16 23.91 -8.20
N VAL A 18 -19.15 22.75 -7.54
CA VAL A 18 -17.91 22.11 -7.09
C VAL A 18 -17.09 21.64 -8.30
N ALA A 19 -17.72 20.90 -9.22
CA ALA A 19 -17.07 20.45 -10.45
C ALA A 19 -16.60 21.64 -11.31
N GLU A 20 -17.43 22.68 -11.43
CA GLU A 20 -17.11 23.92 -12.19
C GLU A 20 -15.91 24.65 -11.58
N ALA A 21 -15.79 24.71 -10.24
CA ALA A 21 -14.66 25.32 -9.56
C ALA A 21 -13.36 24.51 -9.77
N MET A 22 -13.44 23.17 -9.70
CA MET A 22 -12.32 22.29 -10.02
C MET A 22 -11.83 22.49 -11.47
N GLU A 23 -12.73 22.47 -12.43
CA GLU A 23 -12.41 22.66 -13.85
C GLU A 23 -11.78 24.04 -14.09
N ARG A 24 -12.39 25.12 -13.58
CA ARG A 24 -11.82 26.48 -13.70
C ARG A 24 -10.41 26.54 -13.15
N PHE A 25 -10.18 25.95 -11.98
CA PHE A 25 -8.87 25.93 -11.34
C PHE A 25 -7.85 25.18 -12.22
N CYS A 26 -8.18 23.96 -12.66
CA CYS A 26 -7.29 23.16 -13.49
C CYS A 26 -6.95 23.82 -14.83
N LEU A 27 -7.90 24.45 -15.48
CA LEU A 27 -7.71 25.05 -16.81
C LEU A 27 -7.02 26.42 -16.77
N ASN A 28 -7.12 27.16 -15.66
CA ASN A 28 -6.64 28.54 -15.59
C ASN A 28 -5.39 28.71 -14.75
N GLU A 29 -5.23 27.95 -13.68
CA GLU A 29 -4.10 28.11 -12.75
C GLU A 29 -2.89 27.28 -13.15
N GLU A 30 -1.73 27.90 -13.13
CA GLU A 30 -0.46 27.21 -13.32
C GLU A 30 0.16 26.90 -11.96
N VAL A 31 0.31 25.63 -11.65
CA VAL A 31 0.81 25.13 -10.38
C VAL A 31 2.20 24.52 -10.57
N LEU A 32 3.10 24.81 -9.61
CA LEU A 32 4.43 24.21 -9.56
C LEU A 32 4.30 22.71 -9.30
N ASP A 33 4.93 21.91 -10.14
CA ASP A 33 4.99 20.45 -9.99
C ASP A 33 6.42 19.93 -9.73
N ASN A 34 6.54 18.62 -9.66
CA ASN A 34 7.79 17.92 -9.36
C ASN A 34 8.89 18.09 -10.44
N SER A 35 8.56 18.59 -11.62
CA SER A 35 9.54 18.92 -12.64
C SER A 35 10.26 20.27 -12.38
N GLY A 36 9.82 21.01 -11.36
CA GLY A 36 10.28 22.36 -11.06
C GLY A 36 9.70 23.41 -12.00
N ARG A 37 8.69 23.07 -12.80
CA ARG A 37 7.99 23.97 -13.71
C ARG A 37 6.55 24.12 -13.30
N LYS A 38 5.89 25.14 -13.84
CA LYS A 38 4.46 25.36 -13.63
C LYS A 38 3.68 24.79 -14.80
N HIS A 39 2.63 24.05 -14.50
CA HIS A 39 1.71 23.47 -15.46
C HIS A 39 0.27 23.66 -15.02
N LYS A 40 -0.64 23.66 -15.99
CA LYS A 40 -2.09 23.59 -15.76
C LYS A 40 -2.52 22.14 -15.58
N GLY A 41 -3.63 21.94 -14.87
CA GLY A 41 -4.29 20.63 -14.80
C GLY A 41 -5.04 20.28 -16.08
N VAL A 42 -5.44 19.02 -16.19
CA VAL A 42 -6.20 18.50 -17.34
C VAL A 42 -7.60 18.00 -16.96
N LEU A 43 -7.93 17.96 -15.67
CA LEU A 43 -9.24 17.54 -15.18
C LEU A 43 -10.32 18.53 -15.61
N ASN A 44 -11.41 18.02 -16.18
CA ASN A 44 -12.52 18.83 -16.66
C ASN A 44 -13.87 18.32 -16.14
N GLY A 45 -14.93 19.08 -16.40
CA GLY A 45 -16.27 18.77 -15.91
C GLY A 45 -16.86 17.48 -16.49
N GLN A 46 -16.44 17.04 -17.68
CA GLN A 46 -16.89 15.77 -18.27
C GLN A 46 -16.27 14.57 -17.53
N ASP A 47 -15.00 14.67 -17.12
CA ASP A 47 -14.36 13.63 -16.32
C ASP A 47 -15.07 13.44 -14.99
N LEU A 48 -15.43 14.54 -14.31
CA LEU A 48 -16.17 14.52 -13.06
C LEU A 48 -17.59 13.99 -13.22
N ALA A 49 -18.32 14.46 -14.23
CA ALA A 49 -19.70 14.04 -14.50
C ALA A 49 -19.81 12.58 -14.93
N GLY A 50 -18.76 12.05 -15.59
CA GLY A 50 -18.69 10.67 -16.07
C GLY A 50 -18.23 9.68 -15.02
N TRP A 51 -17.75 10.11 -13.86
CA TRP A 51 -17.24 9.22 -12.82
C TRP A 51 -18.34 8.80 -11.83
N GLU A 52 -18.36 7.52 -11.50
CA GLU A 52 -19.22 6.95 -10.48
C GLU A 52 -18.49 5.90 -9.66
N ALA A 53 -18.77 5.86 -8.34
CA ALA A 53 -18.23 4.83 -7.46
C ALA A 53 -18.88 3.47 -7.76
N THR A 54 -18.07 2.42 -7.77
CA THR A 54 -18.50 1.05 -8.06
C THR A 54 -18.51 0.18 -6.81
N TYR A 55 -19.30 -0.89 -6.84
CA TYR A 55 -19.25 -1.96 -5.85
C TYR A 55 -18.47 -3.13 -6.40
N GLU A 56 -17.48 -3.58 -5.66
CA GLU A 56 -16.64 -4.72 -6.03
C GLU A 56 -16.66 -5.78 -4.93
N ALA A 57 -16.61 -7.05 -5.32
CA ALA A 57 -16.41 -8.12 -4.35
C ALA A 57 -15.00 -8.01 -3.74
N PRO A 58 -14.85 -8.17 -2.41
CA PRO A 58 -13.53 -8.20 -1.82
C PRO A 58 -12.76 -9.44 -2.31
N LEU A 59 -11.43 -9.28 -2.43
CA LEU A 59 -10.54 -10.42 -2.58
C LEU A 59 -10.34 -11.05 -1.19
N THR A 60 -10.51 -12.37 -1.08
CA THR A 60 -10.42 -13.04 0.21
C THR A 60 -9.36 -14.15 0.23
N TYR A 61 -8.81 -14.39 1.42
CA TYR A 61 -7.91 -15.51 1.71
C TYR A 61 -8.18 -16.07 3.11
N HIS A 62 -8.22 -17.40 3.23
CA HIS A 62 -8.43 -18.06 4.51
C HIS A 62 -7.10 -18.26 5.24
N TYR A 63 -6.98 -17.69 6.44
CA TYR A 63 -5.80 -17.78 7.28
C TYR A 63 -6.17 -17.89 8.76
N ALA A 64 -5.60 -18.84 9.48
CA ALA A 64 -5.80 -19.04 10.93
C ALA A 64 -7.27 -19.06 11.37
N GLY A 65 -8.14 -19.70 10.56
CA GLY A 65 -9.59 -19.82 10.85
C GLY A 65 -10.41 -18.55 10.55
N LEU A 66 -9.80 -17.56 9.91
CA LEU A 66 -10.47 -16.34 9.47
C LEU A 66 -10.47 -16.24 7.94
N GLU A 67 -11.50 -15.59 7.41
CA GLU A 67 -11.53 -15.10 6.03
C GLU A 67 -11.10 -13.65 6.04
N ILE A 68 -9.91 -13.36 5.47
CA ILE A 68 -9.33 -12.02 5.39
C ILE A 68 -9.72 -11.38 4.06
N GLY A 69 -10.43 -10.25 4.12
CA GLY A 69 -10.90 -9.50 2.97
C GLY A 69 -10.09 -8.25 2.70
N LYS A 70 -9.72 -8.04 1.43
CA LYS A 70 -8.96 -6.88 0.94
C LYS A 70 -9.58 -6.32 -0.34
N CYS A 71 -9.22 -5.08 -0.69
CA CYS A 71 -9.50 -4.54 -2.02
C CYS A 71 -8.76 -5.32 -3.11
N GLY A 72 -9.25 -5.24 -4.35
CA GLY A 72 -8.67 -5.89 -5.51
C GLY A 72 -7.32 -5.32 -5.97
N PRO A 73 -6.77 -5.78 -7.11
CA PRO A 73 -5.39 -5.51 -7.54
C PRO A 73 -5.15 -4.10 -8.10
N TRP A 74 -6.17 -3.26 -8.18
CA TRP A 74 -6.03 -1.81 -8.35
C TRP A 74 -5.55 -1.12 -7.05
N SER A 75 -5.51 -1.87 -5.94
CA SER A 75 -4.84 -1.52 -4.68
C SER A 75 -3.67 -2.47 -4.44
N GLN A 76 -2.92 -2.25 -3.38
CA GLN A 76 -1.89 -3.20 -2.96
C GLN A 76 -2.41 -4.31 -2.03
N GLY A 77 -3.72 -4.31 -1.69
CA GLY A 77 -4.32 -5.27 -0.76
C GLY A 77 -3.95 -6.74 -0.97
N PRO A 78 -3.87 -7.26 -2.21
CA PRO A 78 -3.47 -8.65 -2.42
C PRO A 78 -2.05 -8.99 -1.92
N VAL A 79 -1.16 -8.02 -1.68
CA VAL A 79 0.17 -8.23 -1.07
C VAL A 79 0.04 -8.87 0.30
N GLN A 80 -0.83 -8.36 1.17
CA GLN A 80 -1.03 -8.97 2.49
C GLN A 80 -1.50 -10.42 2.38
N LEU A 81 -2.48 -10.69 1.51
CA LEU A 81 -3.02 -12.04 1.34
C LEU A 81 -1.96 -13.02 0.84
N GLN A 82 -1.15 -12.59 -0.13
CA GLN A 82 -0.05 -13.40 -0.66
C GLN A 82 1.07 -13.58 0.38
N THR A 83 1.40 -12.56 1.15
CA THR A 83 2.38 -12.67 2.23
C THR A 83 1.92 -13.69 3.29
N LEU A 84 0.64 -13.68 3.67
CA LEU A 84 0.07 -14.68 4.56
C LEU A 84 0.15 -16.09 3.97
N ALA A 85 -0.10 -16.23 2.65
CA ALA A 85 0.02 -17.52 1.96
C ALA A 85 1.45 -18.06 1.95
N LEU A 86 2.45 -17.21 1.71
CA LEU A 86 3.87 -17.56 1.76
C LEU A 86 4.27 -18.00 3.18
N LEU A 87 3.93 -17.20 4.18
CA LEU A 87 4.29 -17.44 5.58
C LEU A 87 3.60 -18.69 6.16
N ASN A 88 2.40 -19.01 5.70
CA ASN A 88 1.73 -20.25 6.08
C ASN A 88 2.51 -21.50 5.65
N GLU A 89 3.11 -21.48 4.45
CA GLU A 89 3.96 -22.59 3.97
C GLU A 89 5.33 -22.65 4.69
N MET A 90 5.73 -21.55 5.37
CA MET A 90 6.97 -21.48 6.16
C MET A 90 6.77 -21.84 7.64
N GLY A 91 5.54 -22.06 8.10
CA GLY A 91 5.26 -22.40 9.49
C GLY A 91 5.39 -21.23 10.47
N VAL A 92 5.05 -20.01 10.04
CA VAL A 92 5.14 -18.78 10.85
C VAL A 92 4.40 -18.88 12.20
N ALA A 93 3.42 -19.76 12.31
CA ALA A 93 2.66 -19.97 13.54
C ALA A 93 3.50 -20.46 14.73
N ASP A 94 4.65 -21.06 14.46
CA ASP A 94 5.58 -21.57 15.49
C ASP A 94 6.68 -20.54 15.84
N TRP A 95 6.69 -19.36 15.23
CA TRP A 95 7.73 -18.36 15.45
C TRP A 95 7.38 -17.41 16.61
N ASN A 96 8.38 -17.04 17.39
CA ASN A 96 8.22 -15.94 18.33
C ASN A 96 8.02 -14.61 17.56
N PRO A 97 6.92 -13.88 17.75
CA PRO A 97 6.53 -12.73 16.92
C PRO A 97 7.40 -11.47 17.05
N VAL A 98 8.45 -11.54 17.87
CA VAL A 98 9.49 -10.49 18.01
C VAL A 98 10.91 -11.01 17.77
N SER A 99 11.07 -12.25 17.29
CA SER A 99 12.37 -12.87 17.03
C SER A 99 12.99 -12.45 15.70
N THR A 100 14.28 -12.71 15.55
CA THR A 100 15.02 -12.55 14.29
C THR A 100 14.40 -13.36 13.16
N ASP A 101 13.97 -14.60 13.43
CA ASP A 101 13.32 -15.46 12.42
C ASP A 101 11.99 -14.88 11.92
N PHE A 102 11.19 -14.32 12.84
CA PHE A 102 9.95 -13.65 12.47
C PHE A 102 10.21 -12.41 11.61
N VAL A 103 11.10 -11.51 12.05
CA VAL A 103 11.41 -10.29 11.30
C VAL A 103 11.99 -10.63 9.93
N HIS A 104 12.96 -11.54 9.86
CA HIS A 104 13.56 -11.97 8.60
C HIS A 104 12.55 -12.64 7.66
N GLY A 105 11.82 -13.63 8.15
CA GLY A 105 10.88 -14.40 7.33
C GLY A 105 9.72 -13.55 6.80
N VAL A 106 9.15 -12.69 7.65
CA VAL A 106 8.09 -11.75 7.21
C VAL A 106 8.64 -10.77 6.17
N THR A 107 9.84 -10.23 6.39
CA THR A 107 10.50 -9.33 5.43
C THR A 107 10.73 -9.99 4.08
N GLU A 108 11.26 -11.20 4.05
CA GLU A 108 11.52 -11.91 2.78
C GLU A 108 10.23 -12.30 2.06
N ALA A 109 9.18 -12.70 2.78
CA ALA A 109 7.88 -12.96 2.20
C ALA A 109 7.25 -11.69 1.60
N LEU A 110 7.32 -10.56 2.30
CA LEU A 110 6.90 -9.26 1.79
C LEU A 110 7.66 -8.88 0.51
N LYS A 111 8.98 -9.06 0.46
CA LYS A 111 9.79 -8.79 -0.75
C LYS A 111 9.29 -9.57 -1.97
N LEU A 112 8.94 -10.85 -1.80
CA LEU A 112 8.39 -11.67 -2.87
C LEU A 112 7.00 -11.19 -3.33
N ALA A 113 6.11 -10.90 -2.37
CA ALA A 113 4.75 -10.42 -2.67
C ALA A 113 4.77 -9.04 -3.34
N PHE A 114 5.64 -8.12 -2.89
CA PHE A 114 5.81 -6.81 -3.52
C PHE A 114 6.47 -6.90 -4.90
N ALA A 115 7.36 -7.86 -5.14
CA ALA A 115 7.90 -8.11 -6.48
C ALA A 115 6.80 -8.55 -7.45
N ASP A 116 5.90 -9.42 -7.00
CA ASP A 116 4.73 -9.84 -7.79
C ASP A 116 3.72 -8.69 -7.98
N ARG A 117 3.57 -7.79 -6.99
CA ARG A 117 2.80 -6.55 -7.15
C ARG A 117 3.32 -5.71 -8.31
N GLU A 118 4.62 -5.47 -8.38
CA GLU A 118 5.21 -4.67 -9.46
C GLU A 118 5.00 -5.32 -10.83
N ALA A 119 5.11 -6.63 -10.92
CA ALA A 119 5.01 -7.37 -12.17
C ALA A 119 3.58 -7.52 -12.71
N TYR A 120 2.57 -7.56 -11.84
CA TYR A 120 1.23 -8.03 -12.24
C TYR A 120 0.07 -7.11 -11.86
N TYR A 121 0.18 -6.25 -10.81
CA TYR A 121 -0.98 -5.52 -10.31
C TYR A 121 -1.29 -4.28 -11.13
N GLY A 122 -2.57 -4.09 -11.37
CA GLY A 122 -3.14 -2.94 -12.06
C GLY A 122 -4.66 -2.99 -12.01
N ASP A 123 -5.29 -2.05 -12.71
CA ASP A 123 -6.74 -2.00 -12.81
C ASP A 123 -7.27 -3.22 -13.60
N PRO A 124 -8.09 -4.10 -13.00
CA PRO A 124 -8.57 -5.32 -13.64
C PRO A 124 -9.49 -5.08 -14.87
N ASP A 125 -10.03 -3.86 -15.01
CA ASP A 125 -10.79 -3.47 -16.19
C ASP A 125 -9.88 -3.26 -17.42
N PHE A 126 -8.58 -3.06 -17.22
CA PHE A 126 -7.59 -2.79 -18.26
C PHE A 126 -6.55 -3.90 -18.42
N VAL A 127 -6.25 -4.65 -17.34
CA VAL A 127 -5.23 -5.69 -17.36
C VAL A 127 -5.71 -6.95 -16.65
N LYS A 128 -5.36 -8.10 -17.22
CA LYS A 128 -5.64 -9.38 -16.58
C LYS A 128 -4.61 -9.65 -15.49
N VAL A 129 -5.03 -9.70 -14.23
CA VAL A 129 -4.18 -9.99 -13.07
C VAL A 129 -4.36 -11.45 -12.64
N PRO A 130 -3.29 -12.25 -12.48
CA PRO A 130 -3.39 -13.68 -12.16
C PRO A 130 -3.66 -13.96 -10.67
N LEU A 131 -4.63 -13.30 -10.06
CA LEU A 131 -4.91 -13.36 -8.61
C LEU A 131 -5.12 -14.78 -8.11
N LYS A 132 -5.84 -15.62 -8.88
CA LYS A 132 -6.09 -17.01 -8.49
C LYS A 132 -4.80 -17.80 -8.35
N GLN A 133 -3.84 -17.57 -9.25
CA GLN A 133 -2.54 -18.23 -9.20
C GLN A 133 -1.66 -17.64 -8.09
N LEU A 134 -1.59 -16.30 -7.98
CA LEU A 134 -0.81 -15.60 -6.96
C LEU A 134 -1.21 -16.01 -5.53
N LEU A 135 -2.48 -16.31 -5.29
CA LEU A 135 -2.99 -16.75 -3.99
C LEU A 135 -3.13 -18.28 -3.86
N SER A 136 -2.75 -19.04 -4.90
CA SER A 136 -2.82 -20.50 -4.81
C SER A 136 -1.74 -21.06 -3.89
N ARG A 137 -2.06 -22.19 -3.25
CA ARG A 137 -1.12 -22.90 -2.38
C ARG A 137 0.10 -23.37 -3.14
N GLU A 138 -0.11 -23.94 -4.33
CA GLU A 138 0.96 -24.51 -5.17
C GLU A 138 1.98 -23.43 -5.53
N TYR A 139 1.52 -22.23 -5.92
CA TYR A 139 2.40 -21.12 -6.24
C TYR A 139 3.20 -20.67 -5.02
N ASN A 140 2.54 -20.43 -3.90
CA ASN A 140 3.19 -19.91 -2.70
C ASN A 140 4.11 -20.95 -2.03
N GLN A 141 3.80 -22.23 -2.13
CA GLN A 141 4.67 -23.30 -1.68
C GLN A 141 5.98 -23.38 -2.50
N GLU A 142 5.90 -23.14 -3.80
CA GLU A 142 7.12 -23.07 -4.63
C GLU A 142 7.90 -21.79 -4.37
N ARG A 143 7.20 -20.66 -4.26
CA ARG A 143 7.81 -19.36 -3.99
C ARG A 143 8.48 -19.28 -2.62
N SER A 144 7.92 -19.90 -1.58
CA SER A 144 8.50 -19.90 -0.23
C SER A 144 9.87 -20.57 -0.18
N LYS A 145 10.19 -21.49 -1.10
CA LYS A 145 11.51 -22.12 -1.21
C LYS A 145 12.63 -21.15 -1.66
N GLU A 146 12.26 -20.00 -2.19
CA GLU A 146 13.23 -18.96 -2.55
C GLU A 146 13.66 -18.14 -1.33
N ILE A 147 12.99 -18.29 -0.18
CA ILE A 147 13.37 -17.68 1.07
C ILE A 147 14.40 -18.57 1.76
N SER A 148 15.58 -18.04 1.99
CA SER A 148 16.67 -18.71 2.70
C SER A 148 16.93 -18.01 4.03
N ASP A 149 17.94 -18.42 4.75
CA ASP A 149 18.45 -17.77 5.97
C ASP A 149 19.19 -16.44 5.69
N ARG A 150 19.38 -16.10 4.42
CA ARG A 150 20.06 -14.87 3.97
C ARG A 150 19.09 -13.92 3.29
N ALA A 151 19.22 -12.63 3.59
CA ALA A 151 18.46 -11.58 2.95
C ALA A 151 18.78 -11.48 1.46
N SER A 152 17.75 -11.51 0.61
CA SER A 152 17.92 -11.26 -0.81
C SER A 152 18.03 -9.75 -1.08
N LEU A 153 18.92 -9.40 -2.02
CA LEU A 153 19.04 -8.02 -2.52
C LEU A 153 18.39 -7.85 -3.91
N GLU A 154 17.79 -8.91 -4.44
CA GLU A 154 17.19 -8.93 -5.75
C GLU A 154 15.67 -8.80 -5.69
N LEU A 155 15.09 -8.01 -6.56
CA LEU A 155 13.65 -7.98 -6.77
C LEU A 155 13.26 -9.19 -7.63
N ARG A 156 12.56 -10.15 -7.03
CA ARG A 156 12.31 -11.48 -7.59
C ARG A 156 10.83 -11.71 -7.89
N PRO A 157 10.27 -11.19 -9.00
CA PRO A 157 8.91 -11.51 -9.38
C PRO A 157 8.81 -12.99 -9.80
N GLY A 158 7.73 -13.65 -9.36
CA GLY A 158 7.51 -15.04 -9.73
C GLY A 158 6.99 -15.17 -11.16
N LYS A 159 7.21 -16.33 -11.75
CA LYS A 159 6.73 -16.65 -13.10
C LYS A 159 5.39 -17.38 -13.03
N ILE A 160 4.39 -16.88 -13.75
CA ILE A 160 3.06 -17.49 -13.83
C ILE A 160 2.78 -17.87 -15.28
N SER A 161 2.42 -19.14 -15.49
CA SER A 161 2.13 -19.65 -16.84
C SER A 161 1.00 -18.85 -17.50
N GLY A 162 1.24 -18.38 -18.72
CA GLY A 162 0.30 -17.57 -19.49
C GLY A 162 0.32 -16.08 -19.16
N PHE A 163 1.23 -15.63 -18.29
CA PHE A 163 1.45 -14.22 -17.98
C PHE A 163 2.91 -13.84 -18.18
N GLU A 164 3.12 -12.68 -18.77
CA GLU A 164 4.45 -12.12 -18.94
C GLU A 164 4.84 -11.31 -17.69
N VAL A 165 6.06 -11.52 -17.21
CA VAL A 165 6.66 -10.71 -16.15
C VAL A 165 7.13 -9.39 -16.77
N ARG A 166 6.50 -8.27 -16.42
CA ARG A 166 6.88 -6.94 -16.90
C ARG A 166 7.23 -6.07 -15.71
N MET A 167 8.53 -5.83 -15.55
CA MET A 167 9.06 -5.00 -14.48
C MET A 167 9.32 -3.59 -14.99
N PRO A 168 8.99 -2.56 -14.17
CA PRO A 168 9.36 -1.19 -14.49
C PRO A 168 10.88 -0.98 -14.41
N GLU A 169 11.37 -0.01 -15.16
CA GLU A 169 12.73 0.53 -14.96
C GLU A 169 12.71 1.49 -13.78
N PHE A 170 13.56 1.28 -12.78
CA PHE A 170 13.65 2.10 -11.58
C PHE A 170 15.10 2.21 -11.10
N ASP A 171 15.39 3.27 -10.36
CA ASP A 171 16.69 3.47 -9.75
C ASP A 171 16.84 2.64 -8.47
N SER A 172 17.68 1.62 -8.55
CA SER A 172 18.05 0.76 -7.41
C SER A 172 19.37 1.18 -6.74
N SER A 173 19.99 2.29 -7.16
CA SER A 173 21.30 2.74 -6.63
C SER A 173 21.21 3.22 -5.18
N GLY A 174 20.02 3.47 -4.67
CA GLY A 174 19.79 4.09 -3.36
C GLY A 174 20.23 5.57 -3.29
N ARG A 175 20.73 6.10 -4.40
CA ARG A 175 21.19 7.49 -4.51
C ARG A 175 20.14 8.40 -5.11
N GLY A 176 18.86 8.19 -4.84
CA GLY A 176 17.83 9.04 -5.41
C GLY A 176 18.25 10.52 -5.44
N ASP A 177 17.87 11.23 -6.50
CA ASP A 177 18.25 12.64 -6.68
C ASP A 177 17.87 13.47 -5.43
N GLU A 178 18.86 13.88 -4.67
CA GLU A 178 18.67 14.63 -3.41
C GLU A 178 17.82 15.90 -3.59
N ARG A 179 17.80 16.45 -4.82
CA ARG A 179 16.99 17.62 -5.16
C ARG A 179 15.50 17.34 -4.98
N PHE A 180 15.03 16.15 -5.38
CA PHE A 180 13.62 15.76 -5.22
C PHE A 180 13.27 15.43 -3.77
N SER A 181 14.19 14.85 -3.02
CA SER A 181 13.99 14.54 -1.60
C SER A 181 13.80 15.80 -0.73
N ALA A 182 14.42 16.93 -1.12
CA ALA A 182 14.30 18.21 -0.41
C ALA A 182 12.96 18.92 -0.65
N MET A 183 12.24 18.56 -1.71
CA MET A 183 10.97 19.20 -2.14
C MET A 183 9.72 18.48 -1.65
N GLY A 184 9.84 17.50 -0.77
CA GLY A 184 8.68 16.74 -0.28
C GLY A 184 8.07 15.76 -1.29
N ILE A 185 8.84 15.34 -2.28
CA ILE A 185 8.46 14.39 -3.32
C ILE A 185 8.79 12.98 -2.86
N GLY A 186 7.96 12.02 -3.17
CA GLY A 186 8.12 10.62 -2.81
C GLY A 186 7.06 10.16 -1.82
N GLU A 187 7.34 9.11 -1.09
CA GLU A 187 6.45 8.59 -0.03
C GLU A 187 6.33 9.64 1.10
N PRO A 188 5.16 10.25 1.29
CA PRO A 188 5.04 11.35 2.27
C PRO A 188 4.92 10.84 3.70
N THR A 189 4.77 9.55 3.89
CA THR A 189 4.51 8.94 5.20
C THR A 189 5.78 8.66 6.00
N VAL A 190 6.96 8.64 5.35
CA VAL A 190 8.25 8.37 6.02
C VAL A 190 9.21 9.51 5.80
N SER A 191 9.63 10.18 6.88
CA SER A 191 10.67 11.21 6.82
C SER A 191 12.08 10.58 6.78
N LYS A 192 13.10 11.38 6.41
CA LYS A 192 14.52 10.98 6.46
C LYS A 192 14.97 10.55 7.87
N LYS A 193 14.23 10.92 8.93
CA LYS A 193 14.49 10.57 10.33
C LYS A 193 13.69 9.37 10.83
N GLY A 194 12.94 8.67 9.96
CA GLY A 194 12.04 7.60 10.36
C GLY A 194 10.68 8.08 10.90
N GLU A 195 10.44 9.39 11.02
CA GLU A 195 9.15 9.92 11.43
C GLU A 195 8.11 9.69 10.33
N THR A 196 6.99 9.10 10.70
CA THR A 196 5.84 8.98 9.78
C THR A 196 5.25 10.35 9.52
N ARG A 197 5.25 10.78 8.27
CA ARG A 197 4.62 12.03 7.81
C ARG A 197 3.68 11.67 6.69
N GLY A 198 2.41 11.65 6.96
CA GLY A 198 1.40 11.38 5.96
C GLY A 198 0.11 12.07 6.32
N ASP A 199 -0.74 12.22 5.36
CA ASP A 199 -2.10 12.73 5.51
C ASP A 199 -3.14 11.63 5.24
N THR A 200 -2.71 10.39 5.11
CA THR A 200 -3.59 9.24 5.07
C THR A 200 -4.23 9.05 6.45
N CYS A 201 -5.55 8.87 6.47
CA CYS A 201 -6.29 8.50 7.66
C CYS A 201 -6.76 7.05 7.53
N HIS A 202 -6.98 6.41 8.66
CA HIS A 202 -7.69 5.14 8.72
C HIS A 202 -8.80 5.21 9.75
N VAL A 203 -9.97 4.66 9.41
CA VAL A 203 -11.15 4.67 10.30
C VAL A 203 -11.84 3.32 10.22
N ASP A 204 -11.99 2.68 11.36
CA ASP A 204 -12.81 1.49 11.53
C ASP A 204 -14.02 1.81 12.41
N VAL A 205 -15.19 1.33 11.99
CA VAL A 205 -16.45 1.53 12.74
C VAL A 205 -17.17 0.20 12.83
N VAL A 206 -17.60 -0.13 14.04
CA VAL A 206 -18.51 -1.27 14.29
C VAL A 206 -19.74 -0.73 15.02
N ASP A 207 -20.93 -0.97 14.46
CA ASP A 207 -22.16 -0.54 15.09
C ASP A 207 -22.72 -1.61 16.05
N ARG A 208 -23.80 -1.24 16.76
CA ARG A 208 -24.45 -2.13 17.72
C ARG A 208 -25.09 -3.39 17.11
N TRP A 209 -25.25 -3.44 15.81
CA TRP A 209 -25.81 -4.58 15.09
C TRP A 209 -24.74 -5.47 14.46
N GLY A 210 -23.46 -5.10 14.61
CA GLY A 210 -22.33 -5.83 14.06
C GLY A 210 -22.01 -5.47 12.60
N ASN A 211 -22.59 -4.40 12.05
CA ASN A 211 -22.12 -3.86 10.78
C ASN A 211 -20.74 -3.23 10.96
N MET A 212 -19.86 -3.50 10.02
CA MET A 212 -18.47 -3.07 10.08
C MET A 212 -18.10 -2.27 8.83
N VAL A 213 -17.32 -1.22 9.04
CA VAL A 213 -16.70 -0.42 7.97
C VAL A 213 -15.22 -0.28 8.28
N SER A 214 -14.38 -0.52 7.28
CA SER A 214 -12.95 -0.20 7.30
C SER A 214 -12.66 0.74 6.15
N ALA A 215 -12.15 1.92 6.42
CA ALA A 215 -11.94 2.96 5.42
C ALA A 215 -10.56 3.62 5.57
N THR A 216 -9.84 3.71 4.46
CA THR A 216 -8.51 4.34 4.39
C THR A 216 -8.56 5.48 3.37
N PRO A 217 -9.12 6.65 3.72
CA PRO A 217 -9.13 7.80 2.83
C PRO A 217 -7.76 8.48 2.79
N SER A 218 -7.34 8.90 1.59
CA SER A 218 -6.14 9.70 1.36
C SER A 218 -6.21 10.32 -0.03
N GLY A 219 -5.30 11.24 -0.35
CA GLY A 219 -5.29 11.73 -1.71
C GLY A 219 -4.60 13.05 -1.93
N GLY A 220 -5.10 14.15 -1.44
CA GLY A 220 -4.49 15.46 -1.63
C GLY A 220 -3.62 15.82 -0.44
N TRP A 221 -2.30 15.88 -0.64
CA TRP A 221 -1.38 16.32 0.41
C TRP A 221 -1.09 17.80 0.26
N LEU A 222 -1.19 18.57 1.34
CA LEU A 222 -0.93 20.02 1.34
C LEU A 222 0.46 20.37 0.79
N GLN A 223 1.45 19.49 0.98
CA GLN A 223 2.80 19.67 0.47
C GLN A 223 2.97 19.30 -1.00
N SER A 224 2.02 18.63 -1.62
CA SER A 224 2.12 18.13 -3.00
C SER A 224 0.93 18.45 -3.88
N SER A 225 -0.12 19.04 -3.32
CA SER A 225 -1.36 19.33 -4.05
C SER A 225 -1.84 20.76 -3.75
N PRO A 226 -2.20 21.52 -4.77
CA PRO A 226 -2.72 22.86 -4.58
C PRO A 226 -4.11 22.84 -3.93
N VAL A 227 -4.35 23.80 -3.06
CA VAL A 227 -5.70 24.08 -2.55
C VAL A 227 -6.49 24.83 -3.62
N ILE A 228 -7.72 24.41 -3.89
CA ILE A 228 -8.66 25.18 -4.71
C ILE A 228 -9.27 26.25 -3.80
N PRO A 229 -8.99 27.54 -4.03
CA PRO A 229 -9.37 28.59 -3.06
C PRO A 229 -10.89 28.70 -2.80
N GLU A 230 -11.68 28.49 -3.84
CA GLU A 230 -13.15 28.54 -3.76
C GLU A 230 -13.75 27.38 -2.94
N LEU A 231 -13.03 26.24 -2.86
CA LEU A 231 -13.54 25.01 -2.23
C LEU A 231 -12.88 24.71 -0.88
N GLY A 232 -11.66 25.24 -0.66
CA GLY A 232 -10.91 25.04 0.57
C GLY A 232 -10.33 23.63 0.76
N PHE A 233 -10.21 22.83 -0.30
CA PHE A 233 -9.59 21.51 -0.26
C PHE A 233 -8.61 21.30 -1.44
N CYS A 234 -7.72 20.30 -1.30
CA CYS A 234 -6.74 19.93 -2.30
C CYS A 234 -7.31 18.90 -3.27
N LEU A 235 -6.86 18.95 -4.53
CA LEU A 235 -7.10 17.88 -5.49
C LEU A 235 -6.32 16.61 -5.11
N ASN A 236 -6.84 15.46 -5.51
CA ASN A 236 -6.21 14.17 -5.29
C ASN A 236 -4.92 14.04 -6.13
N SER A 237 -3.86 13.55 -5.51
CA SER A 237 -2.54 13.36 -6.14
C SER A 237 -2.24 11.92 -6.59
N ARG A 238 -3.21 11.00 -6.51
CA ARG A 238 -2.99 9.57 -6.77
C ARG A 238 -2.62 9.22 -8.21
N ALA A 239 -2.86 10.11 -9.18
CA ALA A 239 -2.38 9.93 -10.55
C ALA A 239 -0.84 9.78 -10.65
N GLN A 240 -0.06 10.29 -9.68
CA GLN A 240 1.39 10.09 -9.62
C GLN A 240 1.80 8.61 -9.44
N MET A 241 0.88 7.73 -9.05
CA MET A 241 1.11 6.30 -8.91
C MET A 241 1.13 5.53 -10.23
N PHE A 242 0.70 6.14 -11.33
CA PHE A 242 0.85 5.55 -12.66
C PHE A 242 2.33 5.51 -13.08
N TRP A 243 2.69 4.48 -13.80
CA TRP A 243 3.93 4.45 -14.57
C TRP A 243 3.73 5.12 -15.92
N LEU A 244 4.72 5.92 -16.35
CA LEU A 244 4.72 6.50 -17.71
C LEU A 244 5.35 5.54 -18.73
N GLN A 245 6.10 4.55 -18.28
CA GLN A 245 6.64 3.48 -19.11
C GLN A 245 5.49 2.66 -19.69
N GLU A 246 5.49 2.47 -21.01
CA GLU A 246 4.47 1.71 -21.71
C GLU A 246 4.55 0.20 -21.45
N GLY A 247 3.42 -0.47 -21.54
CA GLY A 247 3.32 -1.92 -21.45
C GLY A 247 3.34 -2.51 -20.05
N LEU A 248 3.44 -1.70 -18.99
CA LEU A 248 3.32 -2.19 -17.61
C LEU A 248 1.85 -2.32 -17.19
N PRO A 249 1.51 -3.20 -16.24
CA PRO A 249 0.15 -3.32 -15.71
C PRO A 249 -0.40 -2.00 -15.15
N ALA A 250 0.44 -1.16 -14.57
CA ALA A 250 0.09 0.14 -13.98
C ALA A 250 0.46 1.34 -14.87
N THR A 251 0.66 1.15 -16.19
CA THR A 251 0.86 2.26 -17.15
C THR A 251 -0.36 3.18 -17.18
N LEU A 252 -0.10 4.50 -17.27
CA LEU A 252 -1.12 5.51 -17.42
C LEU A 252 -1.98 5.27 -18.66
N ALA A 253 -3.29 5.29 -18.49
CA ALA A 253 -4.26 5.25 -19.58
C ALA A 253 -5.53 6.02 -19.21
N PRO A 254 -6.25 6.60 -20.18
CA PRO A 254 -7.54 7.27 -19.94
C PRO A 254 -8.55 6.33 -19.28
N GLY A 255 -9.27 6.81 -18.25
CA GLY A 255 -10.31 6.05 -17.54
C GLY A 255 -9.80 4.96 -16.61
N LYS A 256 -8.49 4.72 -16.55
CA LYS A 256 -7.87 3.70 -15.71
C LYS A 256 -7.64 4.19 -14.29
N ARG A 257 -7.88 3.32 -13.31
CA ARG A 257 -7.54 3.58 -11.91
C ARG A 257 -6.02 3.40 -11.70
N PRO A 258 -5.36 4.30 -10.95
CA PRO A 258 -3.98 4.04 -10.52
C PRO A 258 -3.94 2.87 -9.54
N ARG A 259 -2.82 2.14 -9.51
CA ARG A 259 -2.57 1.16 -8.45
C ARG A 259 -2.28 1.91 -7.15
N THR A 260 -3.29 2.00 -6.28
CA THR A 260 -3.17 2.73 -5.01
C THR A 260 -2.55 1.89 -3.89
N THR A 261 -1.95 2.57 -2.91
CA THR A 261 -1.49 1.95 -1.66
C THR A 261 -2.59 1.81 -0.61
N LEU A 262 -3.77 2.37 -0.84
CA LEU A 262 -4.87 2.35 0.11
C LEU A 262 -5.46 0.94 0.22
N THR A 263 -5.45 0.41 1.45
CA THR A 263 -5.71 -1.01 1.67
C THR A 263 -6.41 -1.28 3.00
N PRO A 264 -7.67 -0.82 3.16
CA PRO A 264 -8.48 -1.21 4.31
C PRO A 264 -8.67 -2.73 4.34
N SER A 265 -8.85 -3.28 5.53
CA SER A 265 -8.91 -4.72 5.76
C SER A 265 -10.08 -5.10 6.65
N MET A 266 -10.61 -6.28 6.40
CA MET A 266 -11.64 -6.88 7.24
C MET A 266 -11.40 -8.37 7.40
N ALA A 267 -11.65 -8.89 8.59
CA ALA A 267 -11.60 -10.31 8.86
C ALA A 267 -12.97 -10.81 9.34
N LEU A 268 -13.38 -11.96 8.82
CA LEU A 268 -14.61 -12.64 9.21
C LEU A 268 -14.26 -13.98 9.87
N ARG A 269 -15.03 -14.34 10.90
CA ARG A 269 -15.01 -15.67 11.52
C ARG A 269 -16.38 -16.30 11.34
N ASP A 270 -16.44 -17.46 10.70
CA ASP A 270 -17.69 -18.16 10.41
C ASP A 270 -18.75 -17.27 9.74
N GLY A 271 -18.32 -16.44 8.78
CA GLY A 271 -19.16 -15.50 8.05
C GLY A 271 -19.63 -14.28 8.84
N LYS A 272 -19.11 -14.07 10.06
CA LYS A 272 -19.42 -12.91 10.89
C LYS A 272 -18.22 -11.99 11.02
N GLY A 273 -18.46 -10.69 11.06
CA GLY A 273 -17.42 -9.70 11.32
C GLY A 273 -16.63 -10.02 12.60
N TYR A 274 -15.32 -10.10 12.48
CA TYR A 274 -14.40 -10.35 13.58
C TYR A 274 -13.52 -9.15 13.87
N LEU A 275 -12.93 -8.57 12.83
CA LEU A 275 -11.99 -7.47 12.95
C LEU A 275 -12.08 -6.57 11.71
N ALA A 276 -12.15 -5.25 11.91
CA ALA A 276 -11.84 -4.25 10.92
C ALA A 276 -10.50 -3.63 11.31
N TYR A 277 -9.58 -3.43 10.37
CA TYR A 277 -8.24 -2.94 10.67
C TYR A 277 -7.58 -2.31 9.47
N GLY A 278 -6.63 -1.45 9.73
CA GLY A 278 -5.81 -0.79 8.75
C GLY A 278 -4.91 0.25 9.38
N THR A 279 -4.14 0.94 8.56
CA THR A 279 -3.22 1.99 9.01
C THR A 279 -2.98 2.97 7.87
N PRO A 280 -2.59 4.23 8.13
CA PRO A 280 -1.89 5.04 7.15
C PRO A 280 -0.52 4.42 6.81
N GLY A 281 0.25 5.00 5.87
CA GLY A 281 1.65 4.60 5.68
C GLY A 281 2.03 4.19 4.25
N GLY A 282 1.27 4.52 3.23
CA GLY A 282 1.67 4.24 1.85
C GLY A 282 2.02 2.77 1.61
N ASP A 283 3.22 2.47 1.13
CA ASP A 283 3.69 1.10 0.89
C ASP A 283 3.90 0.29 2.18
N GLN A 284 3.96 0.91 3.35
CA GLN A 284 4.08 0.24 4.63
C GLN A 284 2.74 -0.34 5.13
N GLN A 285 1.60 0.13 4.62
CA GLN A 285 0.27 -0.28 5.09
C GLN A 285 0.10 -1.80 5.18
N ASP A 286 0.35 -2.55 4.10
CA ASP A 286 0.21 -4.00 4.12
C ASP A 286 1.32 -4.71 4.93
N GLN A 287 2.47 -4.07 5.11
CA GLN A 287 3.54 -4.60 5.94
C GLN A 287 3.14 -4.56 7.42
N TRP A 288 2.78 -3.40 7.95
CA TRP A 288 2.36 -3.23 9.34
C TRP A 288 1.08 -3.99 9.67
N GLN A 289 0.09 -3.98 8.75
CA GLN A 289 -1.13 -4.78 8.90
C GLN A 289 -0.83 -6.28 8.97
N THR A 290 0.13 -6.77 8.19
CA THR A 290 0.56 -8.19 8.22
C THR A 290 1.20 -8.53 9.56
N ILE A 291 2.13 -7.70 10.04
CA ILE A 291 2.82 -7.88 11.32
C ILE A 291 1.81 -7.89 12.48
N PHE A 292 0.94 -6.89 12.53
CA PHE A 292 -0.14 -6.79 13.51
C PHE A 292 -1.03 -8.03 13.52
N LEU A 293 -1.51 -8.45 12.33
CA LEU A 293 -2.41 -9.58 12.21
C LEU A 293 -1.75 -10.90 12.65
N LEU A 294 -0.50 -11.14 12.27
CA LEU A 294 0.27 -12.32 12.68
C LEU A 294 0.47 -12.36 14.19
N ARG A 295 0.84 -11.24 14.82
CA ARG A 295 1.01 -11.14 16.28
C ARG A 295 -0.28 -11.47 17.02
N HIS A 296 -1.41 -10.96 16.50
CA HIS A 296 -2.71 -11.24 17.10
C HIS A 296 -3.16 -12.69 16.90
N LEU A 297 -3.10 -13.21 15.66
CA LEU A 297 -3.72 -14.50 15.32
C LEU A 297 -2.85 -15.71 15.71
N VAL A 298 -1.53 -15.61 15.56
CA VAL A 298 -0.61 -16.74 15.79
C VAL A 298 0.35 -16.47 16.93
N GLY A 299 0.70 -15.22 17.18
CA GLY A 299 1.54 -14.83 18.32
C GLY A 299 0.79 -14.78 19.65
N GLY A 300 -0.55 -14.90 19.65
CA GLY A 300 -1.38 -14.92 20.86
C GLY A 300 -1.52 -13.57 21.56
N MET A 301 -1.05 -12.47 20.97
CA MET A 301 -1.12 -11.13 21.53
C MET A 301 -2.55 -10.58 21.44
N ASN A 302 -3.02 -9.86 22.46
CA ASN A 302 -4.23 -9.07 22.32
C ASN A 302 -3.98 -7.89 21.34
N LEU A 303 -5.03 -7.16 20.95
CA LEU A 303 -4.91 -6.10 19.93
C LEU A 303 -3.91 -5.01 20.34
N GLN A 304 -3.93 -4.59 21.61
CA GLN A 304 -3.02 -3.55 22.11
C GLN A 304 -1.57 -4.06 22.17
N GLU A 305 -1.35 -5.26 22.67
CA GLU A 305 -0.02 -5.89 22.70
C GLU A 305 0.56 -6.03 21.29
N ALA A 306 -0.27 -6.40 20.30
CA ALA A 306 0.15 -6.56 18.91
C ALA A 306 0.54 -5.21 18.26
N ILE A 307 -0.12 -4.11 18.66
CA ILE A 307 0.19 -2.74 18.23
C ILE A 307 1.45 -2.23 18.96
N ASP A 308 1.54 -2.44 20.26
CA ASP A 308 2.63 -1.91 21.09
C ASP A 308 3.97 -2.65 20.92
N ALA A 309 3.97 -3.85 20.36
CA ALA A 309 5.20 -4.59 20.11
C ALA A 309 6.07 -3.88 19.05
N PRO A 310 7.43 -3.89 19.18
CA PRO A 310 8.34 -3.20 18.27
C PRO A 310 8.07 -3.55 16.81
N SER A 311 7.91 -2.55 15.94
CA SER A 311 7.51 -2.76 14.55
C SER A 311 8.66 -2.49 13.57
N PHE A 312 8.45 -2.89 12.31
CA PHE A 312 9.45 -2.78 11.24
C PHE A 312 8.79 -2.70 9.88
N HIS A 313 9.56 -2.27 8.87
CA HIS A 313 9.19 -2.38 7.46
C HIS A 313 10.42 -2.50 6.56
N THR A 314 10.22 -2.89 5.31
CA THR A 314 11.27 -2.91 4.29
C THR A 314 10.98 -1.90 3.18
N GLU A 315 12.04 -1.28 2.67
CA GLU A 315 12.02 -0.40 1.48
C GLU A 315 12.74 -1.06 0.29
N HIS A 316 12.77 -2.38 0.23
CA HIS A 316 13.51 -3.15 -0.76
C HIS A 316 13.04 -2.95 -2.21
N PHE A 317 11.78 -2.67 -2.41
CA PHE A 317 11.09 -2.58 -3.71
C PHE A 317 10.88 -1.11 -4.12
N PRO A 318 10.52 -0.84 -5.40
CA PRO A 318 10.21 0.52 -5.84
C PRO A 318 9.02 1.12 -5.08
N GLU A 319 9.20 2.31 -4.54
CA GLU A 319 8.11 3.08 -3.92
C GLU A 319 6.96 3.29 -4.91
N SER A 320 5.73 3.31 -4.41
CA SER A 320 4.55 3.59 -5.23
C SER A 320 4.46 5.05 -5.71
N PHE A 321 5.24 5.94 -5.12
CA PHE A 321 5.27 7.37 -5.43
C PHE A 321 6.54 7.74 -6.18
N PHE A 322 6.45 8.77 -7.04
CA PHE A 322 7.64 9.33 -7.66
C PHE A 322 8.60 9.88 -6.58
N PRO A 323 9.92 9.68 -6.68
CA PRO A 323 10.70 9.18 -7.80
C PRO A 323 10.89 7.65 -7.88
N ARG A 324 10.12 6.83 -7.20
CA ARG A 324 10.16 5.37 -7.29
C ARG A 324 11.47 4.77 -6.78
N LYS A 325 12.00 5.29 -5.70
CA LYS A 325 13.22 4.76 -5.08
C LYS A 325 13.04 3.32 -4.65
N ALA A 326 14.07 2.51 -4.88
CA ALA A 326 14.19 1.21 -4.27
C ALA A 326 15.49 1.14 -3.47
N ASN A 327 15.42 0.55 -2.29
CA ASN A 327 16.57 0.39 -1.40
C ASN A 327 16.82 -1.11 -1.13
N PRO A 328 17.47 -1.85 -2.07
CA PRO A 328 17.64 -3.28 -1.96
C PRO A 328 18.21 -3.72 -0.62
N GLY A 329 17.51 -4.61 0.08
CA GLY A 329 17.90 -5.14 1.37
C GLY A 329 17.66 -4.22 2.57
N LYS A 330 17.14 -3.01 2.37
CA LYS A 330 16.87 -2.10 3.48
C LYS A 330 15.72 -2.61 4.35
N LEU A 331 15.98 -2.67 5.63
CA LEU A 331 15.06 -3.03 6.69
C LEU A 331 15.11 -1.95 7.78
N VAL A 332 13.99 -1.32 8.04
CA VAL A 332 13.84 -0.29 9.08
C VAL A 332 13.22 -0.94 10.30
N LEU A 333 13.84 -0.77 11.46
CA LEU A 333 13.40 -1.29 12.74
C LEU A 333 13.24 -0.16 13.75
N GLU A 334 12.27 -0.25 14.63
CA GLU A 334 12.24 0.59 15.81
C GLU A 334 13.40 0.28 16.75
N SER A 335 13.92 1.29 17.48
CA SER A 335 15.00 1.14 18.45
C SER A 335 14.64 0.24 19.64
N ARG A 336 13.37 -0.12 19.81
CA ARG A 336 12.86 -1.02 20.86
C ARG A 336 13.17 -2.50 20.64
N PHE A 337 13.72 -2.88 19.47
CA PHE A 337 14.25 -4.23 19.27
C PHE A 337 15.56 -4.42 20.04
N GLU A 338 15.79 -5.64 20.57
CA GLU A 338 17.04 -5.99 21.23
C GLU A 338 18.23 -5.91 20.27
N GLU A 339 19.39 -5.42 20.74
CA GLU A 339 20.60 -5.29 19.94
C GLU A 339 21.06 -6.63 19.32
N THR A 340 20.77 -7.74 19.98
CA THR A 340 21.05 -9.08 19.47
C THR A 340 20.29 -9.37 18.19
N ILE A 341 19.01 -9.01 18.12
CA ILE A 341 18.15 -9.18 16.94
C ILE A 341 18.65 -8.31 15.79
N ILE A 342 18.99 -7.04 16.08
CA ILE A 342 19.53 -6.12 15.09
C ILE A 342 20.79 -6.70 14.46
N ARG A 343 21.75 -7.14 15.25
CA ARG A 343 23.00 -7.73 14.78
C ARG A 343 22.77 -9.01 13.97
N GLU A 344 21.92 -9.91 14.44
CA GLU A 344 21.59 -11.15 13.71
C GLU A 344 20.96 -10.88 12.35
N LEU A 345 20.12 -9.84 12.23
CA LEU A 345 19.53 -9.41 10.94
C LEU A 345 20.60 -8.84 9.99
N GLU A 346 21.56 -8.07 10.51
CA GLU A 346 22.71 -7.59 9.74
C GLU A 346 23.59 -8.76 9.27
N GLU A 347 23.84 -9.75 10.14
CA GLU A 347 24.58 -10.97 9.81
C GLU A 347 23.87 -11.79 8.72
N ARG A 348 22.54 -11.79 8.69
CA ARG A 348 21.76 -12.39 7.58
C ARG A 348 21.82 -11.57 6.29
N GLY A 349 22.38 -10.37 6.31
CA GLY A 349 22.60 -9.53 5.12
C GLY A 349 21.55 -8.44 4.88
N HIS A 350 20.65 -8.19 5.84
CA HIS A 350 19.81 -7.01 5.79
C HIS A 350 20.63 -5.74 5.97
N ARG A 351 20.25 -4.68 5.28
CA ARG A 351 20.78 -3.32 5.50
C ARG A 351 19.90 -2.64 6.54
N VAL A 352 20.21 -2.90 7.81
CA VAL A 352 19.37 -2.43 8.92
C VAL A 352 19.54 -0.92 9.11
N GLN A 353 18.42 -0.23 9.24
CA GLN A 353 18.33 1.14 9.75
C GLN A 353 17.49 1.11 11.03
N VAL A 354 18.04 1.59 12.13
CA VAL A 354 17.29 1.73 13.38
C VAL A 354 16.68 3.12 13.42
N GLY A 355 15.36 3.18 13.56
CA GLY A 355 14.57 4.40 13.76
C GLY A 355 14.48 4.77 15.25
N ASP A 356 13.59 5.72 15.55
CA ASP A 356 13.29 6.09 16.92
C ASP A 356 12.32 5.06 17.57
N ASP A 357 12.12 5.18 18.88
CA ASP A 357 11.04 4.47 19.58
C ASP A 357 9.69 4.88 18.99
N TRP A 358 8.83 3.93 18.69
CA TRP A 358 7.50 4.19 18.14
C TRP A 358 7.51 4.93 16.78
N SER A 359 8.53 4.67 15.95
CA SER A 359 8.65 5.27 14.62
C SER A 359 7.87 4.53 13.53
N GLU A 360 7.34 3.37 13.83
CA GLU A 360 6.65 2.47 12.91
C GLU A 360 5.17 2.28 13.31
N GLY A 361 4.24 2.22 12.32
CA GLY A 361 2.85 1.81 12.56
C GLY A 361 1.78 2.90 12.47
#